data_d7ed34bcb2ac80afdeed7366285221b6
#
_entry.id   d7ed34bcb2ac80afdeed7366285221b6
#
_cell.length_a   1.000
_cell.length_b   1.000
_cell.length_c   1.000
_cell.angle_alpha   90.00
_cell.angle_beta   90.00
_cell.angle_gamma   90.00
#
_symmetry.space_group_name_H-M   'P 1'
#
loop_
_entity.id
_entity.type
_entity.pdbx_description
1 polymer ?
#
loop_
_entity_poly.entity_id
_entity_poly.type
_entity_poly.pdbx_seq_one_letter_code
_entity_poly.pdbx_strand_id
1 'polypeptide(L)'
;MQMTVSEFGDAKKVVLIGKLDIAGAEKIELPLATVAGSKTNIVVDMVGVDFIASIGIRHLVLAAKTVARASCKLILLDPNPLVTDVLVTAGLNDFLPIVRSEDEARAAFSAA
;
A
#
# COMPACT_ATOMS: atom_id res chain seq x y z
N MET A 1 2.28 -4.31 14.49
CA MET A 1 2.44 -3.64 13.16
C MET A 1 3.54 -2.60 13.25
N GLN A 2 4.49 -2.69 12.35
CA GLN A 2 5.54 -1.71 12.18
C GLN A 2 5.42 -1.07 10.80
N MET A 3 5.72 0.21 10.72
CA MET A 3 5.71 0.96 9.46
C MET A 3 6.97 1.80 9.37
N THR A 4 7.67 1.68 8.24
CA THR A 4 8.80 2.54 7.92
C THR A 4 8.62 3.15 6.54
N VAL A 5 9.18 4.33 6.33
CA VAL A 5 9.09 5.06 5.07
C VAL A 5 10.51 5.35 4.59
N SER A 6 10.77 5.08 3.31
CA SER A 6 12.06 5.36 2.70
C SER A 6 11.87 5.89 1.28
N GLU A 7 12.94 6.38 0.70
CA GLU A 7 12.92 6.85 -0.69
C GLU A 7 12.92 5.66 -1.66
N PHE A 8 12.24 5.82 -2.79
CA PHE A 8 12.15 4.82 -3.85
C PHE A 8 12.21 5.56 -5.19
N GLY A 9 13.41 6.00 -5.59
CA GLY A 9 13.56 6.93 -6.70
C GLY A 9 12.84 8.24 -6.35
N ASP A 10 11.96 8.71 -7.22
CA ASP A 10 11.13 9.89 -6.94
C ASP A 10 9.87 9.54 -6.14
N ALA A 11 9.66 8.27 -5.87
CA ALA A 11 8.53 7.78 -5.09
C ALA A 11 8.93 7.54 -3.64
N LYS A 12 7.97 7.12 -2.82
CA LYS A 12 8.22 6.70 -1.44
C LYS A 12 7.83 5.23 -1.29
N LYS A 13 8.59 4.52 -0.48
CA LYS A 13 8.33 3.13 -0.14
C LYS A 13 7.91 3.04 1.32
N VAL A 14 6.72 2.49 1.54
CA VAL A 14 6.18 2.23 2.88
C VAL A 14 6.28 0.74 3.13
N VAL A 15 7.04 0.35 4.16
CA VAL A 15 7.18 -1.06 4.54
C VAL A 15 6.29 -1.32 5.74
N LEU A 16 5.36 -2.28 5.60
CA LEU A 16 4.49 -2.72 6.68
C LEU A 16 4.89 -4.12 7.11
N ILE A 17 5.04 -4.33 8.42
CA ILE A 17 5.40 -5.64 8.97
C ILE A 17 4.46 -5.95 10.14
N GLY A 18 3.85 -7.12 10.09
CA GLY A 18 3.01 -7.62 11.17
C GLY A 18 1.58 -7.87 10.73
N LYS A 19 0.65 -7.78 11.67
CA LYS A 19 -0.77 -8.01 11.42
C LYS A 19 -1.48 -6.67 11.21
N LEU A 20 -2.15 -6.55 10.07
CA LEU A 20 -2.98 -5.39 9.79
C LEU A 20 -4.42 -5.67 10.27
N ASP A 21 -4.51 -5.95 11.56
CA ASP A 21 -5.76 -6.11 12.29
C ASP A 21 -6.23 -4.74 12.82
N ILE A 22 -7.20 -4.73 13.72
CA ILE A 22 -7.74 -3.48 14.28
C ILE A 22 -6.62 -2.67 14.95
N ALA A 23 -5.81 -3.31 15.78
CA ALA A 23 -4.71 -2.63 16.48
C ALA A 23 -3.63 -2.15 15.51
N GLY A 24 -3.29 -2.98 14.53
CA GLY A 24 -2.30 -2.64 13.51
C GLY A 24 -2.77 -1.47 12.64
N ALA A 25 -4.04 -1.50 12.22
CA ALA A 25 -4.62 -0.43 11.42
C ALA A 25 -4.61 0.90 12.18
N GLU A 26 -4.92 0.85 13.47
CA GLU A 26 -4.90 2.04 14.32
C GLU A 26 -3.51 2.67 14.39
N LYS A 27 -2.47 1.83 14.47
CA LYS A 27 -1.09 2.32 14.53
C LYS A 27 -0.64 3.01 13.25
N ILE A 28 -1.11 2.59 12.09
CA ILE A 28 -0.65 3.15 10.82
C ILE A 28 -1.58 4.24 10.27
N GLU A 29 -2.70 4.49 10.88
CA GLU A 29 -3.71 5.42 10.36
C GLU A 29 -3.11 6.79 10.05
N LEU A 30 -2.55 7.47 11.03
CA LEU A 30 -1.96 8.80 10.83
C LEU A 30 -0.70 8.78 9.97
N PRO A 31 0.29 7.90 10.26
CA PRO A 31 1.48 7.85 9.41
C PRO A 31 1.20 7.56 7.95
N LEU A 32 0.26 6.65 7.67
CA LEU A 32 -0.09 6.32 6.29
C LEU A 32 -0.80 7.48 5.62
N ALA A 33 -1.73 8.14 6.30
CA ALA A 33 -2.41 9.32 5.77
C ALA A 33 -1.41 10.44 5.49
N THR A 34 -0.42 10.62 6.35
CA THR A 34 0.61 11.65 6.18
C THR A 34 1.44 11.40 4.93
N VAL A 35 1.93 10.17 4.73
CA VAL A 35 2.74 9.85 3.55
C VAL A 35 1.89 9.90 2.28
N ALA A 36 0.63 9.49 2.35
CA ALA A 36 -0.28 9.57 1.21
C ALA A 36 -0.50 11.01 0.76
N GLY A 37 -0.45 11.96 1.68
CA GLY A 37 -0.60 13.38 1.39
C GLY A 37 0.66 14.05 0.84
N SER A 38 1.75 13.32 0.64
CA SER A 38 3.03 13.90 0.20
C SER A 38 3.09 14.23 -1.29
N LYS A 39 2.05 13.93 -2.05
CA LYS A 39 1.95 14.20 -3.50
C LYS A 39 3.04 13.48 -4.30
N THR A 40 3.36 12.24 -3.92
CA THR A 40 4.32 11.39 -4.61
C THR A 40 3.67 10.03 -4.88
N ASN A 41 4.25 9.29 -5.83
CA ASN A 41 3.90 7.87 -6.00
C ASN A 41 4.33 7.10 -4.77
N ILE A 42 3.56 6.07 -4.40
CA ILE A 42 3.81 5.29 -3.20
C ILE A 42 3.74 3.81 -3.53
N VAL A 43 4.76 3.05 -3.12
CA VAL A 43 4.73 1.60 -3.12
C VAL A 43 4.64 1.14 -1.67
N VAL A 44 3.63 0.33 -1.37
CA VAL A 44 3.44 -0.25 -0.04
C VAL A 44 3.94 -1.68 -0.08
N ASP A 45 5.04 -1.94 0.61
CA ASP A 45 5.64 -3.26 0.70
C ASP A 45 4.85 -4.10 1.69
N MET A 46 4.16 -5.13 1.19
CA MET A 46 3.28 -5.99 1.95
C MET A 46 3.90 -7.35 2.27
N VAL A 47 5.17 -7.56 1.93
CA VAL A 47 5.83 -8.86 2.12
C VAL A 47 5.75 -9.34 3.57
N GLY A 48 5.89 -8.42 4.52
CA GLY A 48 5.87 -8.73 5.95
C GLY A 48 4.48 -8.70 6.59
N VAL A 49 3.41 -8.50 5.82
CA VAL A 49 2.04 -8.49 6.34
C VAL A 49 1.47 -9.90 6.26
N ASP A 50 1.17 -10.51 7.40
CA ASP A 50 0.69 -11.89 7.47
C ASP A 50 -0.84 -11.99 7.64
N PHE A 51 -1.53 -10.87 7.88
CA PHE A 51 -2.98 -10.85 8.05
C PHE A 51 -3.52 -9.45 7.73
N ILE A 52 -4.70 -9.36 7.12
CA ILE A 52 -5.36 -8.10 6.86
C ILE A 52 -6.84 -8.19 7.22
N ALA A 53 -7.31 -7.25 8.03
CA ALA A 53 -8.73 -7.09 8.37
C ALA A 53 -9.36 -5.97 7.54
N SER A 54 -10.69 -5.90 7.55
CA SER A 54 -11.44 -4.90 6.78
C SER A 54 -11.01 -3.47 7.08
N ILE A 55 -10.69 -3.16 8.34
CA ILE A 55 -10.24 -1.82 8.70
C ILE A 55 -8.89 -1.48 8.07
N GLY A 56 -8.00 -2.46 7.95
CA GLY A 56 -6.71 -2.28 7.25
C GLY A 56 -6.91 -2.02 5.76
N ILE A 57 -7.82 -2.77 5.13
CA ILE A 57 -8.19 -2.54 3.74
C ILE A 57 -8.70 -1.12 3.55
N ARG A 58 -9.56 -0.66 4.46
CA ARG A 58 -10.12 0.69 4.40
C ARG A 58 -9.02 1.75 4.43
N HIS A 59 -8.01 1.61 5.27
CA HIS A 59 -6.90 2.56 5.33
C HIS A 59 -6.10 2.58 4.04
N LEU A 60 -5.86 1.41 3.43
CA LEU A 60 -5.19 1.33 2.14
C LEU A 60 -6.01 2.02 1.05
N VAL A 61 -7.32 1.79 1.03
CA VAL A 61 -8.22 2.43 0.06
C VAL A 61 -8.22 3.95 0.22
N LEU A 62 -8.31 4.43 1.46
CA LEU A 62 -8.29 5.88 1.73
C LEU A 62 -6.96 6.50 1.30
N ALA A 63 -5.84 5.83 1.57
CA ALA A 63 -4.53 6.29 1.13
C ALA A 63 -4.44 6.34 -0.39
N ALA A 64 -4.94 5.32 -1.08
CA ALA A 64 -4.94 5.29 -2.54
C ALA A 64 -5.77 6.42 -3.13
N LYS A 65 -6.90 6.74 -2.53
CA LYS A 65 -7.73 7.88 -2.98
C LYS A 65 -7.00 9.21 -2.81
N THR A 66 -6.31 9.39 -1.69
CA THR A 66 -5.54 10.61 -1.44
C THR A 66 -4.42 10.76 -2.47
N VAL A 67 -3.69 9.68 -2.74
CA VAL A 67 -2.62 9.67 -3.74
C VAL A 67 -3.16 9.98 -5.14
N ALA A 68 -4.30 9.39 -5.48
CA ALA A 68 -4.93 9.60 -6.79
C ALA A 68 -5.36 11.06 -7.00
N ARG A 69 -5.79 11.75 -5.94
CA ARG A 69 -6.15 13.18 -6.03
C ARG A 69 -4.96 14.04 -6.41
N ALA A 70 -3.75 13.61 -6.12
CA ALA A 70 -2.52 14.30 -6.51
C ALA A 70 -2.00 13.81 -7.87
N SER A 71 -2.79 13.04 -8.61
CA SER A 71 -2.41 12.43 -9.90
C SER A 71 -1.23 11.48 -9.76
N CYS A 72 -1.09 10.84 -8.61
CA CYS A 72 -0.06 9.85 -8.32
C CYS A 72 -0.68 8.47 -8.18
N LYS A 73 0.17 7.46 -8.00
CA LYS A 73 -0.26 6.06 -7.90
C LYS A 73 0.17 5.46 -6.56
N LEU A 74 -0.68 4.61 -5.98
CA LEU A 74 -0.34 3.78 -4.85
C LEU A 74 -0.42 2.32 -5.31
N ILE A 75 0.67 1.58 -5.11
CA ILE A 75 0.82 0.20 -5.59
C ILE A 75 1.21 -0.67 -4.42
N LEU A 76 0.67 -1.89 -4.37
CA LEU A 76 0.99 -2.87 -3.33
C LEU A 76 2.07 -3.82 -3.86
N LEU A 77 3.14 -3.97 -3.09
CA LEU A 77 4.27 -4.83 -3.45
C LEU A 77 4.17 -6.16 -2.71
N ASP A 78 3.96 -7.20 -3.49
CA ASP A 78 4.08 -8.61 -3.13
C ASP A 78 3.37 -9.04 -1.84
N PRO A 79 2.05 -8.78 -1.72
CA PRO A 79 1.29 -9.38 -0.63
C PRO A 79 1.30 -10.90 -0.74
N ASN A 80 1.28 -11.59 0.42
CA ASN A 80 1.28 -13.04 0.43
C ASN A 80 -0.04 -13.59 -0.17
N PRO A 81 -0.14 -14.92 -0.44
CA PRO A 81 -1.34 -15.47 -1.08
C PRO A 81 -2.63 -15.20 -0.31
N LEU A 82 -2.60 -15.28 1.02
CA LEU A 82 -3.79 -15.03 1.84
C LEU A 82 -4.28 -13.59 1.69
N VAL A 83 -3.37 -12.63 1.82
CA VAL A 83 -3.70 -11.21 1.69
C VAL A 83 -4.11 -10.89 0.26
N THR A 84 -3.42 -11.45 -0.73
CA THR A 84 -3.78 -11.29 -2.15
C THR A 84 -5.20 -11.78 -2.40
N ASP A 85 -5.55 -12.97 -1.89
CA ASP A 85 -6.89 -13.53 -2.08
C ASP A 85 -7.97 -12.61 -1.50
N VAL A 86 -7.74 -12.05 -0.32
CA VAL A 86 -8.68 -11.12 0.30
C VAL A 86 -8.89 -9.90 -0.59
N LEU A 87 -7.82 -9.32 -1.12
CA LEU A 87 -7.90 -8.14 -1.97
C LEU A 87 -8.59 -8.42 -3.30
N VAL A 88 -8.24 -9.53 -3.95
CA VAL A 88 -8.83 -9.92 -5.23
C VAL A 88 -10.30 -10.27 -5.06
N THR A 89 -10.65 -11.04 -4.03
CA THR A 89 -12.03 -11.42 -3.74
C THR A 89 -12.90 -10.20 -3.46
N ALA A 90 -12.35 -9.19 -2.81
CA ALA A 90 -13.05 -7.93 -2.55
C ALA A 90 -13.13 -7.03 -3.79
N GLY A 91 -12.54 -7.44 -4.92
CA GLY A 91 -12.58 -6.66 -6.17
C GLY A 91 -11.70 -5.42 -6.15
N LEU A 92 -10.68 -5.39 -5.30
CA LEU A 92 -9.86 -4.18 -5.10
C LEU A 92 -8.58 -4.15 -5.91
N ASN A 93 -8.23 -5.23 -6.61
CA ASN A 93 -6.94 -5.32 -7.32
C ASN A 93 -6.81 -4.32 -8.49
N ASP A 94 -7.91 -3.80 -9.02
CA ASP A 94 -7.85 -2.73 -10.03
C ASP A 94 -7.58 -1.38 -9.38
N PHE A 95 -8.11 -1.16 -8.19
CA PHE A 95 -7.96 0.08 -7.45
C PHE A 95 -6.67 0.13 -6.63
N LEU A 96 -6.24 -1.03 -6.12
CA LEU A 96 -5.00 -1.22 -5.40
C LEU A 96 -4.14 -2.21 -6.20
N PRO A 97 -3.46 -1.74 -7.27
CA PRO A 97 -2.69 -2.65 -8.13
C PRO A 97 -1.62 -3.39 -7.36
N ILE A 98 -1.45 -4.66 -7.69
CA ILE A 98 -0.49 -5.55 -7.04
C ILE A 98 0.65 -5.83 -8.01
N VAL A 99 1.88 -5.63 -7.56
CA VAL A 99 3.09 -6.01 -8.30
C VAL A 99 3.89 -6.99 -7.46
N ARG A 100 4.80 -7.74 -8.10
CA ARG A 100 5.55 -8.80 -7.43
C ARG A 100 7.02 -8.44 -7.20
N SER A 101 7.50 -7.37 -7.81
CA SER A 101 8.91 -6.95 -7.67
C SER A 101 8.99 -5.42 -7.67
N GLU A 102 10.13 -4.92 -7.20
CA GLU A 102 10.41 -3.48 -7.24
C GLU A 102 10.53 -2.98 -8.66
N ASP A 103 11.08 -3.81 -9.57
CA ASP A 103 11.18 -3.42 -10.98
C ASP A 103 9.80 -3.25 -11.61
N GLU A 104 8.84 -4.12 -11.26
CA GLU A 104 7.45 -3.96 -11.70
C GLU A 104 6.84 -2.66 -11.15
N ALA A 105 7.14 -2.34 -9.90
CA ALA A 105 6.65 -1.11 -9.28
C ALA A 105 7.21 0.13 -10.02
N ARG A 106 8.51 0.12 -10.32
CA ARG A 106 9.13 1.23 -11.06
C ARG A 106 8.52 1.38 -12.45
N ALA A 107 8.28 0.28 -13.14
CA ALA A 107 7.66 0.29 -14.46
C ALA A 107 6.24 0.86 -14.39
N ALA A 108 5.47 0.49 -13.36
CA ALA A 108 4.11 0.97 -13.17
C ALA A 108 4.08 2.47 -12.89
N PHE A 109 5.04 2.99 -12.12
CA PHE A 109 5.14 4.43 -11.85
C PHE A 109 5.56 5.23 -13.09
N SER A 110 6.34 4.62 -13.98
CA SER A 110 6.79 5.27 -15.21
C SER A 110 5.76 5.22 -16.32
N ALA A 111 4.73 4.38 -16.20
CA ALA A 111 3.68 4.27 -17.22
C ALA A 111 2.82 5.55 -17.23
N ALA A 112 2.59 6.05 -18.43
CA ALA A 112 1.77 7.25 -18.61
C ALA A 112 0.29 6.97 -18.41
#